data_2c7a40c23f6e75f8c640a1a8b32cf173
#
_entry.id   2c7a40c23f6e75f8c640a1a8b32cf173
#
_cell.length_a   1.000
_cell.length_b   1.000
_cell.length_c   1.000
_cell.angle_alpha   90.00
_cell.angle_beta   90.00
_cell.angle_gamma   90.00
#
_symmetry.space_group_name_H-M   'P 1'
#
loop_
_entity.id
_entity.type
_entity.pdbx_description
1 polymer ?
#
loop_
_entity_poly.entity_id
_entity_poly.type
_entity_poly.pdbx_seq_one_letter_code
_entity_poly.pdbx_strand_id
1 'polypeptide(L)'
;MTEQLKNGVALITGTTSGVGLNTLKPLIRNGWEIIAVNRSSRRAFEECEKIFSSIEMDKINFIEIDLSDLDQVRKGSEEIVERFGDRLGVVICNAAVYKPRLKKPDRSAQGFENSMAVNHLGHFLLINLLIDCLISSEKEINLNGNNIKFIPRVTVLGTVTA
;
A
#
# COMPACT_ATOMS: atom_id res chain seq x y z
N MET A 1 -18.08 -9.74 11.63
CA MET A 1 -17.70 -8.58 10.79
C MET A 1 -18.80 -8.41 9.76
N THR A 2 -19.41 -7.25 9.71
CA THR A 2 -20.57 -7.00 8.85
C THR A 2 -20.19 -6.96 7.38
N GLU A 3 -21.13 -7.34 6.52
CA GLU A 3 -21.00 -7.37 5.05
C GLU A 3 -20.48 -6.05 4.45
N GLN A 4 -20.76 -4.93 5.10
CA GLN A 4 -20.39 -3.57 4.68
C GLN A 4 -18.87 -3.24 4.79
N LEU A 5 -18.11 -3.97 5.62
CA LEU A 5 -16.65 -3.86 5.69
C LEU A 5 -15.93 -4.83 4.72
N LYS A 6 -16.67 -5.79 4.18
CA LYS A 6 -16.11 -6.85 3.32
C LYS A 6 -15.59 -6.41 1.94
N ASN A 7 -15.80 -5.15 1.57
CA ASN A 7 -15.43 -4.62 0.25
C ASN A 7 -14.45 -3.43 0.31
N GLY A 8 -13.84 -3.18 1.46
CA GLY A 8 -12.80 -2.16 1.59
C GLY A 8 -11.48 -2.63 0.96
N VAL A 9 -10.76 -1.69 0.40
CA VAL A 9 -9.44 -1.92 -0.21
C VAL A 9 -8.36 -1.34 0.68
N ALA A 10 -7.33 -2.15 0.98
CA ALA A 10 -6.13 -1.73 1.71
C ALA A 10 -4.91 -1.75 0.78
N LEU A 11 -4.28 -0.61 0.58
CA LEU A 11 -3.03 -0.50 -0.16
C LEU A 11 -1.84 -0.65 0.79
N ILE A 12 -0.87 -1.48 0.41
CA ILE A 12 0.36 -1.69 1.18
C ILE A 12 1.56 -1.63 0.25
N THR A 13 2.55 -0.82 0.59
CA THR A 13 3.81 -0.77 -0.14
C THR A 13 4.84 -1.74 0.46
N GLY A 14 5.60 -2.44 -0.38
CA GLY A 14 6.70 -3.32 0.06
C GLY A 14 6.23 -4.63 0.69
N THR A 15 5.50 -5.44 -0.06
CA THR A 15 4.92 -6.71 0.41
C THR A 15 5.73 -7.95 0.01
N THR A 16 6.98 -7.79 -0.44
CA THR A 16 7.84 -8.93 -0.83
C THR A 16 8.46 -9.67 0.34
N SER A 17 8.43 -9.13 1.55
CA SER A 17 9.04 -9.73 2.74
C SER A 17 8.63 -8.99 4.02
N GLY A 18 9.06 -9.53 5.17
CA GLY A 18 9.01 -8.84 6.46
C GLY A 18 7.61 -8.41 6.90
N VAL A 19 7.53 -7.21 7.46
CA VAL A 19 6.27 -6.65 8.01
C VAL A 19 5.20 -6.54 6.94
N GLY A 20 5.51 -5.97 5.76
CA GLY A 20 4.54 -5.78 4.69
C GLY A 20 3.88 -7.08 4.25
N LEU A 21 4.67 -8.14 3.99
CA LEU A 21 4.14 -9.45 3.61
C LEU A 21 3.26 -10.07 4.71
N ASN A 22 3.72 -10.00 5.96
CA ASN A 22 2.98 -10.57 7.09
C ASN A 22 1.70 -9.79 7.43
N THR A 23 1.59 -8.52 7.06
CA THR A 23 0.39 -7.70 7.26
C THR A 23 -0.75 -8.10 6.32
N LEU A 24 -0.46 -8.73 5.17
CA LEU A 24 -1.51 -9.14 4.21
C LEU A 24 -2.49 -10.13 4.84
N LYS A 25 -1.98 -11.14 5.55
CA LYS A 25 -2.82 -12.24 6.06
C LYS A 25 -3.93 -11.80 7.02
N PRO A 26 -3.67 -11.01 8.07
CA PRO A 26 -4.74 -10.51 8.94
C PRO A 26 -5.73 -9.59 8.20
N LEU A 27 -5.29 -8.80 7.23
CA LEU A 27 -6.20 -7.97 6.44
C LEU A 27 -7.13 -8.82 5.57
N ILE A 28 -6.61 -9.79 4.83
CA ILE A 28 -7.40 -10.71 3.99
C ILE A 28 -8.41 -11.48 4.84
N ARG A 29 -8.01 -11.99 6.02
CA ARG A 29 -8.91 -12.70 6.94
C ARG A 29 -10.00 -11.80 7.50
N ASN A 30 -9.74 -10.50 7.61
CA ASN A 30 -10.72 -9.51 7.99
C ASN A 30 -11.53 -8.95 6.81
N GLY A 31 -11.46 -9.58 5.64
CA GLY A 31 -12.31 -9.28 4.50
C GLY A 31 -11.84 -8.14 3.61
N TRP A 32 -10.60 -7.65 3.79
CA TRP A 32 -10.03 -6.64 2.93
C TRP A 32 -9.58 -7.23 1.60
N GLU A 33 -9.81 -6.50 0.52
CA GLU A 33 -9.10 -6.65 -0.74
C GLU A 33 -7.79 -5.85 -0.65
N ILE A 34 -6.72 -6.37 -1.24
CA ILE A 34 -5.38 -5.80 -1.09
C ILE A 34 -4.87 -5.25 -2.42
N ILE A 35 -4.27 -4.07 -2.37
CA ILE A 35 -3.37 -3.56 -3.40
C ILE A 35 -1.94 -3.69 -2.85
N ALA A 36 -1.19 -4.61 -3.41
CA ALA A 36 0.21 -4.85 -3.08
C ALA A 36 1.12 -4.06 -4.02
N VAL A 37 1.60 -2.90 -3.57
CA VAL A 37 2.49 -2.03 -4.36
C VAL A 37 3.94 -2.41 -4.13
N ASN A 38 4.64 -2.77 -5.19
CA ASN A 38 6.03 -3.23 -5.14
C ASN A 38 6.81 -2.78 -6.37
N ARG A 39 8.13 -2.67 -6.25
CA ARG A 39 9.04 -2.41 -7.37
C ARG A 39 9.07 -3.56 -8.40
N SER A 40 8.68 -4.77 -8.00
CA SER A 40 8.51 -5.92 -8.86
C SER A 40 7.27 -6.68 -8.43
N SER A 41 6.23 -6.60 -9.22
CA SER A 41 4.97 -7.34 -9.04
C SER A 41 5.18 -8.84 -9.12
N ARG A 42 6.03 -9.28 -10.04
CA ARG A 42 6.39 -10.70 -10.20
C ARG A 42 6.97 -11.27 -8.90
N ARG A 43 7.97 -10.60 -8.31
CA ARG A 43 8.58 -11.06 -7.06
C ARG A 43 7.56 -11.06 -5.91
N ALA A 44 6.71 -10.06 -5.84
CA ALA A 44 5.68 -9.98 -4.80
C ALA A 44 4.68 -11.15 -4.94
N PHE A 45 4.26 -11.48 -6.16
CA PHE A 45 3.41 -12.61 -6.44
C PHE A 45 4.06 -13.94 -6.00
N GLU A 46 5.30 -14.19 -6.42
CA GLU A 46 6.07 -15.41 -6.07
C GLU A 46 6.24 -15.59 -4.55
N GLU A 47 6.42 -14.51 -3.80
CA GLU A 47 6.51 -14.58 -2.33
C GLU A 47 5.14 -14.81 -1.67
N CYS A 48 4.08 -14.21 -2.19
CA CYS A 48 2.72 -14.44 -1.70
C CYS A 48 2.23 -15.86 -1.99
N GLU A 49 2.50 -16.40 -3.18
CA GLU A 49 2.09 -17.75 -3.59
C GLU A 49 2.64 -18.86 -2.65
N LYS A 50 3.78 -18.60 -1.99
CA LYS A 50 4.35 -19.53 -1.00
C LYS A 50 3.56 -19.65 0.30
N ILE A 51 2.72 -18.66 0.63
CA ILE A 51 2.08 -18.50 1.93
C ILE A 51 0.56 -18.41 1.89
N PHE A 52 0.00 -18.03 0.75
CA PHE A 52 -1.44 -17.83 0.59
C PHE A 52 -2.04 -18.94 -0.28
N SER A 53 -3.26 -19.36 0.07
CA SER A 53 -4.07 -20.22 -0.79
C SER A 53 -4.54 -19.47 -2.05
N SER A 54 -4.99 -20.20 -3.09
CA SER A 54 -5.53 -19.58 -4.30
C SER A 54 -6.67 -18.60 -4.00
N ILE A 55 -7.57 -18.94 -3.08
CA ILE A 55 -8.70 -18.08 -2.66
C ILE A 55 -8.21 -16.77 -1.98
N GLU A 56 -7.11 -16.84 -1.23
CA GLU A 56 -6.51 -15.64 -0.62
C GLU A 56 -5.74 -14.82 -1.67
N MET A 57 -5.10 -15.48 -2.64
CA MET A 57 -4.42 -14.81 -3.77
C MET A 57 -5.38 -14.01 -4.64
N ASP A 58 -6.59 -14.48 -4.86
CA ASP A 58 -7.63 -13.76 -5.61
C ASP A 58 -8.03 -12.42 -4.98
N LYS A 59 -7.65 -12.18 -3.72
CA LYS A 59 -7.87 -10.92 -3.01
C LYS A 59 -6.69 -9.95 -3.10
N ILE A 60 -5.61 -10.31 -3.77
CA ILE A 60 -4.39 -9.51 -3.85
C ILE A 60 -4.19 -9.01 -5.28
N ASN A 61 -4.26 -7.71 -5.45
CA ASN A 61 -3.94 -7.02 -6.70
C ASN A 61 -2.49 -6.52 -6.63
N PHE A 62 -1.65 -7.01 -7.51
CA PHE A 62 -0.25 -6.60 -7.58
C PHE A 62 -0.09 -5.44 -8.55
N ILE A 63 0.39 -4.30 -8.04
CA ILE A 63 0.70 -3.12 -8.87
C ILE A 63 2.18 -2.81 -8.76
N GLU A 64 2.82 -2.64 -9.93
CA GLU A 64 4.24 -2.36 -10.01
C GLU A 64 4.49 -0.85 -9.98
N ILE A 65 5.14 -0.39 -8.90
CA ILE A 65 5.57 1.00 -8.74
C ILE A 65 6.95 1.00 -8.07
N ASP A 66 7.94 1.57 -8.74
CA ASP A 66 9.19 1.94 -8.08
C ASP A 66 9.01 3.31 -7.39
N LEU A 67 8.96 3.31 -6.07
CA LEU A 67 8.80 4.54 -5.28
C LEU A 67 9.98 5.52 -5.42
N SER A 68 11.11 5.07 -5.95
CA SER A 68 12.23 5.96 -6.28
C SER A 68 12.02 6.72 -7.59
N ASP A 69 11.04 6.33 -8.39
CA ASP A 69 10.66 6.98 -9.65
C ASP A 69 9.29 7.65 -9.52
N LEU A 70 9.31 8.98 -9.38
CA LEU A 70 8.08 9.75 -9.17
C LEU A 70 7.10 9.70 -10.36
N ASP A 71 7.57 9.42 -11.56
CA ASP A 71 6.71 9.27 -12.73
C ASP A 71 5.98 7.93 -12.69
N GLN A 72 6.64 6.87 -12.23
CA GLN A 72 5.97 5.60 -11.96
C GLN A 72 4.96 5.72 -10.82
N VAL A 73 5.26 6.50 -9.77
CA VAL A 73 4.30 6.78 -8.70
C VAL A 73 3.04 7.46 -9.25
N ARG A 74 3.16 8.46 -10.14
CA ARG A 74 2.02 9.12 -10.78
C ARG A 74 1.18 8.13 -11.58
N LYS A 75 1.82 7.42 -12.52
CA LYS A 75 1.14 6.45 -13.38
C LYS A 75 0.46 5.33 -12.60
N GLY A 76 1.12 4.77 -11.61
CA GLY A 76 0.55 3.72 -10.78
C GLY A 76 -0.59 4.24 -9.88
N SER A 77 -0.53 5.49 -9.44
CA SER A 77 -1.63 6.12 -8.71
C SER A 77 -2.88 6.31 -9.58
N GLU A 78 -2.72 6.69 -10.85
CA GLU A 78 -3.82 6.78 -11.82
C GLU A 78 -4.52 5.43 -11.99
N GLU A 79 -3.75 4.33 -12.15
CA GLU A 79 -4.31 2.97 -12.21
C GLU A 79 -5.06 2.60 -10.91
N ILE A 80 -4.53 2.97 -9.75
CA ILE A 80 -5.18 2.70 -8.46
C ILE A 80 -6.50 3.47 -8.35
N VAL A 81 -6.51 4.75 -8.73
CA VAL A 81 -7.72 5.59 -8.72
C VAL A 81 -8.79 5.01 -9.63
N GLU A 82 -8.42 4.65 -10.85
CA GLU A 82 -9.36 4.09 -11.83
C GLU A 82 -10.00 2.79 -11.35
N ARG A 83 -9.22 1.89 -10.77
CA ARG A 83 -9.68 0.54 -10.40
C ARG A 83 -10.33 0.44 -9.03
N PHE A 84 -9.94 1.29 -8.07
CA PHE A 84 -10.26 1.08 -6.66
C PHE A 84 -10.67 2.36 -5.91
N GLY A 85 -10.71 3.53 -6.58
CA GLY A 85 -10.77 4.83 -5.94
C GLY A 85 -11.90 5.01 -4.92
N ASP A 86 -13.09 4.51 -5.21
CA ASP A 86 -14.28 4.61 -4.35
C ASP A 86 -14.27 3.65 -3.15
N ARG A 87 -13.34 2.70 -3.11
CA ARG A 87 -13.23 1.64 -2.09
C ARG A 87 -11.94 1.70 -1.28
N LEU A 88 -11.02 2.62 -1.61
CA LEU A 88 -9.72 2.73 -0.95
C LEU A 88 -9.89 3.24 0.49
N GLY A 89 -9.82 2.35 1.46
CA GLY A 89 -10.06 2.69 2.86
C GLY A 89 -8.80 2.83 3.71
N VAL A 90 -7.68 2.19 3.30
CA VAL A 90 -6.43 2.20 4.07
C VAL A 90 -5.24 2.28 3.12
N VAL A 91 -4.27 3.14 3.46
CA VAL A 91 -2.96 3.20 2.81
C VAL A 91 -1.87 2.94 3.85
N ILE A 92 -1.06 1.90 3.65
CA ILE A 92 0.05 1.52 4.53
C ILE A 92 1.36 1.72 3.79
N CYS A 93 2.07 2.80 4.13
CA CYS A 93 3.40 3.12 3.64
C CYS A 93 4.44 2.35 4.44
N ASN A 94 4.78 1.14 3.97
CA ASN A 94 5.69 0.22 4.65
C ASN A 94 7.03 0.05 3.92
N ALA A 95 7.06 0.20 2.59
CA ALA A 95 8.30 0.04 1.82
C ALA A 95 9.40 0.97 2.32
N ALA A 96 10.59 0.42 2.48
CA ALA A 96 11.76 1.22 2.84
C ALA A 96 13.03 0.62 2.25
N VAL A 97 14.01 1.48 1.98
CA VAL A 97 15.38 1.09 1.66
C VAL A 97 16.32 1.68 2.68
N TYR A 98 17.28 0.87 3.11
CA TYR A 98 18.33 1.26 4.03
C TYR A 98 19.67 0.69 3.55
N LYS A 99 20.56 1.57 3.11
CA LYS A 99 21.87 1.19 2.53
C LYS A 99 23.01 1.98 3.21
N PRO A 100 23.31 1.71 4.50
CA PRO A 100 24.23 2.54 5.30
C PRO A 100 25.69 2.49 4.86
N ARG A 101 26.07 1.53 4.01
CA ARG A 101 27.47 1.31 3.62
C ARG A 101 27.78 1.69 2.17
N LEU A 102 26.94 2.49 1.53
CA LEU A 102 27.24 2.97 0.19
C LEU A 102 28.43 3.95 0.20
N LYS A 103 29.45 3.66 -0.61
CA LYS A 103 30.59 4.56 -0.78
C LYS A 103 30.26 5.81 -1.60
N LYS A 104 29.19 5.75 -2.40
CA LYS A 104 28.68 6.88 -3.19
C LYS A 104 27.16 6.94 -3.03
N PRO A 105 26.55 8.15 -3.04
CA PRO A 105 25.10 8.28 -3.02
C PRO A 105 24.46 7.53 -4.19
N ASP A 106 23.50 6.66 -3.88
CA ASP A 106 22.59 6.06 -4.85
C ASP A 106 21.49 7.08 -5.13
N ARG A 107 21.15 7.30 -6.40
CA ARG A 107 20.20 8.34 -6.80
C ARG A 107 18.99 7.75 -7.53
N SER A 108 17.85 8.35 -7.28
CA SER A 108 16.59 8.07 -7.95
C SER A 108 16.58 8.59 -9.41
N ALA A 109 15.56 8.23 -10.17
CA ALA A 109 15.39 8.69 -11.55
C ALA A 109 15.39 10.23 -11.67
N GLN A 110 14.84 10.95 -10.69
CA GLN A 110 14.81 12.40 -10.64
C GLN A 110 15.99 13.02 -9.87
N GLY A 111 17.03 12.22 -9.55
CA GLY A 111 18.30 12.69 -8.98
C GLY A 111 18.32 12.87 -7.45
N PHE A 112 17.25 12.55 -6.73
CA PHE A 112 17.20 12.56 -5.27
C PHE A 112 18.06 11.42 -4.68
N GLU A 113 18.51 11.56 -3.42
CA GLU A 113 19.08 10.43 -2.69
C GLU A 113 18.05 9.31 -2.59
N ASN A 114 18.46 8.07 -2.85
CA ASN A 114 17.53 6.98 -3.09
C ASN A 114 16.70 6.59 -1.86
N SER A 115 17.27 6.63 -0.66
CA SER A 115 16.50 6.37 0.56
C SER A 115 15.48 7.48 0.82
N MET A 116 15.84 8.74 0.58
CA MET A 116 14.90 9.87 0.66
C MET A 116 13.80 9.72 -0.40
N ALA A 117 14.14 9.33 -1.62
CA ALA A 117 13.16 9.13 -2.69
C ALA A 117 12.15 8.04 -2.33
N VAL A 118 12.60 6.85 -1.91
CA VAL A 118 11.72 5.73 -1.59
C VAL A 118 10.97 5.94 -0.27
N ASN A 119 11.71 6.26 0.81
CA ASN A 119 11.15 6.22 2.16
C ASN A 119 10.26 7.43 2.46
N HIS A 120 10.44 8.54 1.72
CA HIS A 120 9.70 9.77 1.95
C HIS A 120 8.99 10.30 0.70
N LEU A 121 9.72 10.74 -0.33
CA LEU A 121 9.14 11.47 -1.45
C LEU A 121 8.12 10.65 -2.24
N GLY A 122 8.42 9.37 -2.52
CA GLY A 122 7.52 8.47 -3.23
C GLY A 122 6.22 8.21 -2.46
N HIS A 123 6.33 7.98 -1.15
CA HIS A 123 5.14 7.82 -0.30
C HIS A 123 4.35 9.12 -0.15
N PHE A 124 5.04 10.25 0.04
CA PHE A 124 4.39 11.56 0.11
C PHE A 124 3.58 11.83 -1.16
N LEU A 125 4.17 11.62 -2.34
CA LEU A 125 3.48 11.80 -3.61
C LEU A 125 2.30 10.82 -3.75
N LEU A 126 2.51 9.54 -3.45
CA LEU A 126 1.46 8.50 -3.50
C LEU A 126 0.26 8.88 -2.64
N ILE A 127 0.48 9.28 -1.38
CA ILE A 127 -0.60 9.71 -0.48
C ILE A 127 -1.36 10.90 -1.06
N ASN A 128 -0.64 11.93 -1.54
CA ASN A 128 -1.27 13.14 -2.09
C ASN A 128 -2.12 12.85 -3.35
N LEU A 129 -1.70 11.91 -4.18
CA LEU A 129 -2.46 11.51 -5.37
C LEU A 129 -3.69 10.64 -5.03
N LEU A 130 -3.71 9.98 -3.87
CA LEU A 130 -4.79 9.12 -3.42
C LEU A 130 -5.70 9.77 -2.36
N ILE A 131 -5.43 10.99 -1.93
CA ILE A 131 -6.12 11.61 -0.80
C ILE A 131 -7.63 11.79 -1.07
N ASP A 132 -8.01 12.17 -2.28
CA ASP A 132 -9.40 12.37 -2.66
C ASP A 132 -10.18 11.05 -2.66
N CYS A 133 -9.53 9.94 -3.07
CA CYS A 133 -10.10 8.60 -2.98
C CYS A 133 -10.34 8.19 -1.51
N LEU A 134 -9.38 8.46 -0.64
CA LEU A 134 -9.53 8.19 0.79
C LEU A 134 -10.69 9.00 1.39
N ILE A 135 -10.77 10.29 1.10
CA ILE A 135 -11.86 11.14 1.58
C ILE A 135 -13.21 10.63 1.07
N SER A 136 -13.30 10.27 -0.21
CA SER A 136 -14.54 9.77 -0.83
C SER A 136 -14.98 8.40 -0.29
N SER A 137 -14.08 7.61 0.28
CA SER A 137 -14.39 6.31 0.86
C SER A 137 -14.94 6.39 2.30
N GLU A 138 -14.98 7.58 2.89
CA GLU A 138 -15.63 7.82 4.19
C GLU A 138 -17.13 7.50 4.10
N LYS A 139 -17.63 6.66 4.99
CA LYS A 139 -19.03 6.26 4.99
C LYS A 139 -19.53 5.91 6.38
N GLU A 140 -20.86 6.02 6.58
CA GLU A 140 -21.52 5.45 7.73
C GLU A 140 -21.82 3.97 7.52
N ILE A 141 -21.56 3.17 8.53
CA ILE A 141 -21.76 1.73 8.54
C ILE A 141 -22.66 1.38 9.71
N ASN A 142 -23.78 0.68 9.46
CA ASN A 142 -24.61 0.17 10.53
C ASN A 142 -24.05 -1.16 11.05
N LEU A 143 -23.58 -1.15 12.30
CA LEU A 143 -23.08 -2.33 13.01
C LEU A 143 -24.02 -2.66 14.16
N ASN A 144 -24.82 -3.72 13.99
CA ASN A 144 -25.74 -4.20 15.04
C ASN A 144 -26.68 -3.11 15.58
N GLY A 145 -27.23 -2.26 14.71
CA GLY A 145 -28.12 -1.16 15.08
C GLY A 145 -27.42 0.15 15.46
N ASN A 146 -26.08 0.16 15.52
CA ASN A 146 -25.30 1.36 15.77
C ASN A 146 -24.70 1.88 14.46
N ASN A 147 -24.92 3.15 14.15
CA ASN A 147 -24.24 3.81 13.04
C ASN A 147 -22.81 4.17 13.47
N ILE A 148 -21.85 3.54 12.81
CA ILE A 148 -20.41 3.78 13.03
C ILE A 148 -19.85 4.45 11.78
N LYS A 149 -19.15 5.56 11.98
CA LYS A 149 -18.45 6.25 10.89
C LYS A 149 -17.16 5.50 10.55
N PHE A 150 -17.07 4.97 9.33
CA PHE A 150 -15.81 4.48 8.79
C PHE A 150 -14.97 5.67 8.36
N ILE A 151 -13.79 5.81 8.96
CA ILE A 151 -12.83 6.87 8.64
C ILE A 151 -11.62 6.21 7.97
N PRO A 152 -11.32 6.55 6.71
CA PRO A 152 -10.11 6.07 6.02
C PRO A 152 -8.83 6.45 6.75
N ARG A 153 -7.78 5.67 6.57
CA ARG A 153 -6.53 5.85 7.31
C ARG A 153 -5.31 5.77 6.41
N VAL A 154 -4.34 6.62 6.74
CA VAL A 154 -2.96 6.50 6.25
C VAL A 154 -2.07 6.11 7.43
N THR A 155 -1.28 5.04 7.24
CA THR A 155 -0.29 4.59 8.22
C THR A 155 1.08 4.64 7.56
N VAL A 156 2.01 5.34 8.18
CA VAL A 156 3.40 5.40 7.72
C VAL A 156 4.28 4.68 8.75
N LEU A 157 4.97 3.63 8.30
CA LEU A 157 5.95 2.95 9.13
C LEU A 157 7.24 3.77 9.12
N GLY A 158 7.67 4.15 10.31
CA GLY A 158 8.92 4.85 10.52
C GLY A 158 9.76 4.14 11.59
N THR A 159 11.03 4.50 11.67
CA THR A 159 11.91 4.10 12.75
C THR A 159 12.57 5.34 13.36
N VAL A 160 12.76 5.30 14.66
CA VAL A 160 13.63 6.27 15.34
C VAL A 160 14.93 5.52 15.60
N THR A 161 15.95 5.79 14.77
CA THR A 161 17.32 5.38 15.08
C THR A 161 17.93 6.50 15.93
N ALA A 162 18.12 6.21 17.19
CA ALA A 162 18.93 7.06 18.06
C ALA A 162 20.42 6.87 17.75
#